data_9a812d19eab5486b0c7ca4cb6b3dee93
#
_entry.id   9a812d19eab5486b0c7ca4cb6b3dee93
#
_cell.length_a   1.000
_cell.length_b   1.000
_cell.length_c   1.000
_cell.angle_alpha   90.00
_cell.angle_beta   90.00
_cell.angle_gamma   90.00
#
_symmetry.space_group_name_H-M   'P 1'
#
loop_
_entity.id
_entity.type
_entity.pdbx_description
1 polymer ?
#
loop_
_entity_poly.entity_id
_entity_poly.type
_entity_poly.pdbx_seq_one_letter_code
_entity_poly.pdbx_strand_id
1 'polypeptide(L)'
;MKRNIQHRNTQQRRHAIMQLLQEQGEVSVEQLVQSFDTSEVTIRKDLTALESNGFLLRKYGGAILMPQEIIEEEQDDELSQRKLVLAKAAAERIRDHNRIIVDSGSTTAALIKQLNRKQGLVVMTNSLSVATALRSLENEPTLLMTGGTWDTRSESFQGNIAEQVLRSYDFDQLFIGADGIDLERGTTTFNELVRLSQVMAEVSREVIVMVESQKIGRKMPNVELTWQQIDVLITDNKLSQADKEAIMAQGVEVICVDVA
;
A
#
# COMPACT_ATOMS: atom_id res chain seq x y z
N MET A 1 -2.43 30.79 -33.42
CA MET A 1 -3.17 29.82 -34.23
C MET A 1 -3.66 28.72 -33.30
N LYS A 2 -4.89 28.78 -32.78
CA LYS A 2 -5.48 27.80 -31.83
C LYS A 2 -5.85 26.56 -32.63
N ARG A 3 -5.18 25.46 -32.44
CA ARG A 3 -5.60 24.13 -32.94
C ARG A 3 -6.82 23.67 -32.13
N ASN A 4 -7.98 23.83 -32.70
CA ASN A 4 -9.23 23.24 -32.20
C ASN A 4 -9.19 21.74 -32.49
N ILE A 5 -8.76 20.93 -31.52
CA ILE A 5 -8.85 19.47 -31.63
C ILE A 5 -10.17 19.07 -30.96
N GLN A 6 -11.21 18.96 -31.79
CA GLN A 6 -12.48 18.35 -31.35
C GLN A 6 -12.27 16.83 -31.08
N HIS A 7 -11.91 16.47 -29.86
CA HIS A 7 -11.85 15.07 -29.45
C HIS A 7 -13.26 14.53 -29.13
N ARG A 8 -14.08 14.31 -30.16
CA ARG A 8 -15.39 13.63 -30.04
C ARG A 8 -15.27 12.12 -29.79
N ASN A 9 -14.11 11.52 -29.99
CA ASN A 9 -13.87 10.10 -29.78
C ASN A 9 -13.36 9.84 -28.36
N THR A 10 -14.08 9.05 -27.58
CA THR A 10 -13.73 8.68 -26.20
C THR A 10 -12.34 8.07 -26.08
N GLN A 11 -11.93 7.24 -27.04
CA GLN A 11 -10.62 6.59 -27.02
C GLN A 11 -9.48 7.57 -27.22
N GLN A 12 -9.64 8.52 -28.17
CA GLN A 12 -8.65 9.57 -28.40
C GLN A 12 -8.54 10.51 -27.20
N ARG A 13 -9.65 10.84 -26.56
CA ARG A 13 -9.67 11.69 -25.37
C ARG A 13 -8.96 11.02 -24.20
N ARG A 14 -9.23 9.73 -23.94
CA ARG A 14 -8.53 8.97 -22.90
C ARG A 14 -7.02 8.86 -23.15
N HIS A 15 -6.62 8.67 -24.40
CA HIS A 15 -5.20 8.67 -24.78
C HIS A 15 -4.56 10.04 -24.48
N ALA A 16 -5.22 11.14 -24.85
CA ALA A 16 -4.72 12.48 -24.57
C ALA A 16 -4.69 12.83 -23.07
N ILE A 17 -5.64 12.31 -22.27
CA ILE A 17 -5.58 12.41 -20.80
C ILE A 17 -4.33 11.72 -20.26
N MET A 18 -3.98 10.52 -20.75
CA MET A 18 -2.78 9.82 -20.34
C MET A 18 -1.51 10.58 -20.72
N GLN A 19 -1.46 11.21 -21.90
CA GLN A 19 -0.32 12.04 -22.28
C GLN A 19 -0.13 13.24 -21.35
N LEU A 20 -1.23 13.94 -21.01
CA LEU A 20 -1.17 15.04 -20.03
C LEU A 20 -0.69 14.57 -18.66
N LEU A 21 -1.15 13.40 -18.20
CA LEU A 21 -0.69 12.80 -16.95
C LEU A 21 0.80 12.45 -16.98
N GLN A 22 1.30 11.91 -18.09
CA GLN A 22 2.74 11.62 -18.26
C GLN A 22 3.60 12.89 -18.24
N GLU A 23 3.10 14.00 -18.83
CA GLU A 23 3.81 15.27 -18.88
C GLU A 23 3.79 16.04 -17.55
N GLN A 24 2.69 15.98 -16.81
CA GLN A 24 2.43 16.84 -15.65
C GLN A 24 2.43 16.09 -14.29
N GLY A 25 2.42 14.75 -14.32
CA GLY A 25 2.30 13.90 -13.12
C GLY A 25 0.90 13.85 -12.54
N GLU A 26 0.14 14.93 -12.64
CA GLU A 26 -1.26 15.02 -12.16
C GLU A 26 -2.11 15.92 -13.07
N VAL A 27 -3.44 15.70 -13.04
CA VAL A 27 -4.42 16.54 -13.74
C VAL A 27 -5.66 16.75 -12.89
N SER A 28 -6.28 17.93 -12.97
CA SER A 28 -7.58 18.17 -12.34
C SER A 28 -8.73 17.94 -13.32
N VAL A 29 -9.91 17.59 -12.79
CA VAL A 29 -11.14 17.46 -13.60
C VAL A 29 -11.45 18.77 -14.30
N GLU A 30 -11.30 19.90 -13.61
CA GLU A 30 -11.56 21.24 -14.18
C GLU A 30 -10.62 21.55 -15.34
N GLN A 31 -9.31 21.28 -15.21
CA GLN A 31 -8.34 21.43 -16.29
C GLN A 31 -8.70 20.55 -17.50
N LEU A 32 -9.11 19.30 -17.28
CA LEU A 32 -9.50 18.39 -18.36
C LEU A 32 -10.80 18.83 -19.04
N VAL A 33 -11.79 19.33 -18.29
CA VAL A 33 -13.03 19.92 -18.83
C VAL A 33 -12.69 21.07 -19.78
N GLN A 34 -11.82 21.98 -19.38
CA GLN A 34 -11.36 23.10 -20.19
C GLN A 34 -10.55 22.66 -21.41
N SER A 35 -9.65 21.70 -21.25
CA SER A 35 -8.77 21.24 -22.33
C SER A 35 -9.50 20.47 -23.42
N PHE A 36 -10.55 19.71 -23.04
CA PHE A 36 -11.29 18.86 -23.98
C PHE A 36 -12.67 19.41 -24.38
N ASP A 37 -13.05 20.59 -23.90
CA ASP A 37 -14.35 21.21 -24.14
C ASP A 37 -15.51 20.20 -23.96
N THR A 38 -15.55 19.55 -22.79
CA THR A 38 -16.54 18.50 -22.49
C THR A 38 -17.07 18.65 -21.06
N SER A 39 -18.13 17.92 -20.72
CA SER A 39 -18.72 18.01 -19.39
C SER A 39 -17.86 17.29 -18.33
N GLU A 40 -17.94 17.77 -17.09
CA GLU A 40 -17.33 17.13 -15.92
C GLU A 40 -17.74 15.67 -15.77
N VAL A 41 -19.02 15.35 -16.05
CA VAL A 41 -19.54 13.97 -16.02
C VAL A 41 -18.80 13.08 -17.03
N THR A 42 -18.50 13.61 -18.22
CA THR A 42 -17.75 12.86 -19.25
C THR A 42 -16.32 12.61 -18.81
N ILE A 43 -15.63 13.64 -18.28
CA ILE A 43 -14.27 13.50 -17.76
C ILE A 43 -14.23 12.48 -16.60
N ARG A 44 -15.15 12.57 -15.64
CA ARG A 44 -15.22 11.61 -14.52
C ARG A 44 -15.42 10.17 -15.00
N LYS A 45 -16.24 9.94 -16.03
CA LYS A 45 -16.40 8.60 -16.66
C LYS A 45 -15.12 8.12 -17.36
N ASP A 46 -14.40 9.01 -18.02
CA ASP A 46 -13.15 8.66 -18.67
C ASP A 46 -12.06 8.32 -17.65
N LEU A 47 -11.93 9.12 -16.58
CA LEU A 47 -11.01 8.84 -15.49
C LEU A 47 -11.35 7.52 -14.78
N THR A 48 -12.64 7.25 -14.52
CA THR A 48 -13.06 5.96 -13.94
C THR A 48 -12.68 4.77 -14.84
N ALA A 49 -12.86 4.91 -16.15
CA ALA A 49 -12.50 3.82 -17.06
C ALA A 49 -10.97 3.62 -17.18
N LEU A 50 -10.18 4.70 -17.10
CA LEU A 50 -8.73 4.61 -17.09
C LEU A 50 -8.21 4.01 -15.78
N GLU A 51 -8.80 4.38 -14.65
CA GLU A 51 -8.52 3.81 -13.34
C GLU A 51 -8.84 2.31 -13.28
N SER A 52 -10.02 1.90 -13.79
CA SER A 52 -10.43 0.48 -13.86
C SER A 52 -9.51 -0.38 -14.73
N ASN A 53 -8.73 0.24 -15.62
CA ASN A 53 -7.73 -0.42 -16.44
C ASN A 53 -6.29 -0.25 -15.90
N GLY A 54 -6.13 0.24 -14.66
CA GLY A 54 -4.81 0.36 -14.01
C GLY A 54 -3.89 1.47 -14.58
N PHE A 55 -4.41 2.42 -15.38
CA PHE A 55 -3.55 3.44 -16.01
C PHE A 55 -3.30 4.67 -15.15
N LEU A 56 -4.17 4.95 -14.21
CA LEU A 56 -4.09 6.11 -13.33
C LEU A 56 -4.79 5.85 -12.00
N LEU A 57 -4.51 6.71 -11.02
CA LEU A 57 -5.21 6.77 -9.74
C LEU A 57 -6.04 8.04 -9.67
N ARG A 58 -7.31 7.92 -9.28
CA ARG A 58 -8.16 9.08 -9.02
C ARG A 58 -7.88 9.66 -7.64
N LYS A 59 -7.88 10.99 -7.56
CA LYS A 59 -7.89 11.73 -6.31
C LYS A 59 -9.06 12.71 -6.29
N TYR A 60 -9.33 13.32 -5.14
CA TYR A 60 -10.36 14.34 -5.05
C TYR A 60 -10.10 15.47 -6.07
N GLY A 61 -11.05 15.66 -6.98
CA GLY A 61 -10.97 16.68 -8.03
C GLY A 61 -10.06 16.37 -9.22
N GLY A 62 -9.46 15.17 -9.35
CA GLY A 62 -8.54 14.88 -10.44
C GLY A 62 -8.03 13.45 -10.52
N ALA A 63 -6.84 13.30 -11.10
CA ALA A 63 -6.11 12.03 -11.21
C ALA A 63 -4.59 12.26 -11.20
N ILE A 64 -3.86 11.24 -10.76
CA ILE A 64 -2.40 11.13 -10.87
C ILE A 64 -2.03 9.93 -11.74
N LEU A 65 -0.83 9.93 -12.31
CA LEU A 65 -0.31 8.76 -13.01
C LEU A 65 -0.20 7.59 -12.02
N MET A 66 -0.52 6.38 -12.48
CA MET A 66 -0.23 5.17 -11.69
C MET A 66 1.30 5.12 -11.46
N PRO A 67 1.78 5.06 -10.23
CA PRO A 67 3.20 4.89 -9.98
C PRO A 67 3.74 3.65 -10.67
N GLN A 68 4.90 3.78 -11.31
CA GLN A 68 5.47 2.72 -12.15
C GLN A 68 5.73 1.44 -11.37
N GLU A 69 6.07 1.57 -10.09
CA GLU A 69 6.31 0.45 -9.18
C GLU A 69 5.05 -0.37 -8.87
N ILE A 70 3.86 0.25 -8.87
CA ILE A 70 2.59 -0.49 -8.71
C ILE A 70 2.32 -1.33 -9.96
N ILE A 71 2.64 -0.80 -11.16
CA ILE A 71 2.51 -1.54 -12.43
C ILE A 71 3.55 -2.68 -12.50
N GLU A 72 4.77 -2.44 -12.04
CA GLU A 72 5.84 -3.45 -12.00
C GLU A 72 5.54 -4.54 -10.97
N GLU A 73 4.94 -4.20 -9.81
CA GLU A 73 4.50 -5.18 -8.81
C GLU A 73 3.41 -6.14 -9.33
N GLU A 74 2.55 -5.68 -10.23
CA GLU A 74 1.54 -6.53 -10.89
C GLU A 74 2.15 -7.46 -11.98
N GLN A 75 3.37 -7.16 -12.49
CA GLN A 75 4.01 -7.89 -13.57
C GLN A 75 5.14 -8.83 -13.11
N ASP A 76 5.64 -8.65 -11.89
CA ASP A 76 6.82 -9.38 -11.40
C ASP A 76 6.41 -10.39 -10.32
N ASP A 77 6.32 -11.67 -10.69
CA ASP A 77 6.13 -12.81 -9.77
C ASP A 77 7.36 -13.04 -8.86
N GLU A 78 8.49 -12.35 -9.11
CA GLU A 78 9.70 -12.41 -8.29
C GLU A 78 9.75 -11.26 -7.27
N LEU A 79 9.74 -11.60 -5.98
CA LEU A 79 9.97 -10.64 -4.90
C LEU A 79 11.31 -9.93 -5.10
N SER A 80 11.30 -8.61 -5.11
CA SER A 80 12.55 -7.85 -5.24
C SER A 80 13.51 -8.17 -4.09
N GLN A 81 14.81 -8.09 -4.34
CA GLN A 81 15.83 -8.29 -3.30
C GLN A 81 15.63 -7.36 -2.10
N ARG A 82 15.15 -6.14 -2.34
CA ARG A 82 14.81 -5.18 -1.26
C ARG A 82 13.71 -5.73 -0.35
N LYS A 83 12.61 -6.25 -0.92
CA LYS A 83 11.52 -6.84 -0.12
C LYS A 83 12.01 -8.01 0.74
N LEU A 84 12.92 -8.83 0.21
CA LEU A 84 13.51 -9.96 0.95
C LEU A 84 14.35 -9.49 2.15
N VAL A 85 15.19 -8.47 2.01
CA VAL A 85 15.99 -7.97 3.14
C VAL A 85 15.15 -7.25 4.19
N LEU A 86 14.12 -6.50 3.77
CA LEU A 86 13.13 -5.93 4.69
C LEU A 86 12.41 -7.03 5.47
N ALA A 87 11.96 -8.07 4.78
CA ALA A 87 11.27 -9.21 5.39
C ALA A 87 12.14 -9.95 6.42
N LYS A 88 13.43 -10.11 6.14
CA LYS A 88 14.38 -10.71 7.07
C LYS A 88 14.52 -9.88 8.35
N ALA A 89 14.71 -8.57 8.23
CA ALA A 89 14.79 -7.68 9.39
C ALA A 89 13.48 -7.67 10.21
N ALA A 90 12.33 -7.70 9.54
CA ALA A 90 11.03 -7.81 10.20
C ALA A 90 10.90 -9.12 10.97
N ALA A 91 11.33 -10.26 10.39
CA ALA A 91 11.28 -11.56 11.04
C ALA A 91 12.19 -11.65 12.29
N GLU A 92 13.27 -10.90 12.36
CA GLU A 92 14.16 -10.86 13.55
C GLU A 92 13.43 -10.26 14.77
N ARG A 93 12.42 -9.42 14.58
CA ARG A 93 11.61 -8.84 15.66
C ARG A 93 10.52 -9.78 16.17
N ILE A 94 10.20 -10.85 15.44
CA ILE A 94 9.17 -11.82 15.83
C ILE A 94 9.79 -12.84 16.79
N ARG A 95 9.10 -13.12 17.91
CA ARG A 95 9.44 -14.15 18.87
C ARG A 95 8.55 -15.37 18.66
N ASP A 96 9.01 -16.53 19.13
CA ASP A 96 8.16 -17.71 19.20
C ASP A 96 6.91 -17.40 20.02
N HIS A 97 5.81 -18.02 19.64
CA HIS A 97 4.47 -17.86 20.25
C HIS A 97 3.85 -16.45 20.12
N ASN A 98 4.44 -15.54 19.34
CA ASN A 98 3.80 -14.26 19.04
C ASN A 98 2.49 -14.45 18.26
N ARG A 99 1.58 -13.55 18.51
CA ARG A 99 0.35 -13.34 17.75
C ARG A 99 0.56 -12.15 16.85
N ILE A 100 0.57 -12.34 15.55
CA ILE A 100 0.90 -11.28 14.59
C ILE A 100 -0.21 -11.09 13.58
N ILE A 101 -0.33 -9.87 13.10
CA ILE A 101 -1.11 -9.54 11.89
C ILE A 101 -0.13 -9.31 10.75
N VAL A 102 -0.41 -9.92 9.61
CA VAL A 102 0.28 -9.65 8.34
C VAL A 102 -0.75 -9.16 7.34
N ASP A 103 -0.65 -7.88 7.00
CA ASP A 103 -1.57 -7.24 6.03
C ASP A 103 -1.27 -7.70 4.59
N SER A 104 -2.19 -7.39 3.68
CA SER A 104 -2.02 -7.61 2.24
C SER A 104 -0.86 -6.78 1.66
N GLY A 105 -0.27 -7.25 0.59
CA GLY A 105 0.79 -6.58 -0.13
C GLY A 105 2.02 -7.45 -0.37
N SER A 106 2.79 -7.15 -1.41
CA SER A 106 3.94 -7.94 -1.83
C SER A 106 5.11 -7.86 -0.83
N THR A 107 5.30 -6.70 -0.18
CA THR A 107 6.37 -6.52 0.82
C THR A 107 6.10 -7.33 2.08
N THR A 108 4.87 -7.31 2.58
CA THR A 108 4.44 -8.11 3.74
C THR A 108 4.39 -9.60 3.45
N ALA A 109 3.98 -10.00 2.23
CA ALA A 109 3.99 -11.40 1.80
C ALA A 109 5.41 -12.01 1.80
N ALA A 110 6.44 -11.19 1.53
CA ALA A 110 7.83 -11.63 1.62
C ALA A 110 8.23 -12.13 3.03
N LEU A 111 7.60 -11.59 4.09
CA LEU A 111 7.83 -11.99 5.47
C LEU A 111 7.51 -13.46 5.70
N ILE A 112 6.51 -14.02 5.02
CA ILE A 112 6.01 -15.37 5.30
C ILE A 112 7.11 -16.42 5.17
N LYS A 113 7.94 -16.34 4.14
CA LYS A 113 9.06 -17.29 3.94
C LYS A 113 10.09 -17.25 5.07
N GLN A 114 10.18 -16.13 5.80
CA GLN A 114 11.11 -15.96 6.92
C GLN A 114 10.58 -16.56 8.23
N LEU A 115 9.30 -16.93 8.28
CA LEU A 115 8.67 -17.47 9.49
C LEU A 115 8.92 -18.96 9.73
N ASN A 116 9.51 -19.69 8.79
CA ASN A 116 9.75 -21.14 8.89
C ASN A 116 10.50 -21.60 10.17
N ARG A 117 11.30 -20.71 10.76
CA ARG A 117 12.11 -21.02 11.95
C ARG A 117 11.42 -20.65 13.27
N LYS A 118 10.26 -20.01 13.20
CA LYS A 118 9.52 -19.57 14.39
C LYS A 118 8.51 -20.65 14.82
N GLN A 119 8.32 -20.81 16.12
CA GLN A 119 7.44 -21.84 16.67
C GLN A 119 6.19 -21.24 17.30
N GLY A 120 5.05 -21.94 17.17
CA GLY A 120 3.82 -21.61 17.86
C GLY A 120 3.19 -20.27 17.49
N LEU A 121 3.48 -19.74 16.30
CA LEU A 121 2.90 -18.47 15.85
C LEU A 121 1.39 -18.58 15.62
N VAL A 122 0.69 -17.50 15.93
CA VAL A 122 -0.69 -17.24 15.49
C VAL A 122 -0.66 -16.06 14.52
N VAL A 123 -1.05 -16.29 13.29
CA VAL A 123 -0.99 -15.28 12.22
C VAL A 123 -2.39 -14.96 11.70
N MET A 124 -2.82 -13.72 11.85
CA MET A 124 -4.04 -13.17 11.25
C MET A 124 -3.68 -12.45 9.95
N THR A 125 -4.49 -12.66 8.92
CA THR A 125 -4.35 -11.92 7.66
C THR A 125 -5.71 -11.66 7.00
N ASN A 126 -5.78 -10.59 6.20
CA ASN A 126 -6.88 -10.25 5.30
C ASN A 126 -6.60 -10.68 3.84
N SER A 127 -5.42 -11.28 3.57
CA SER A 127 -4.93 -11.60 2.22
C SER A 127 -5.00 -13.10 1.93
N LEU A 128 -5.56 -13.47 0.76
CA LEU A 128 -5.56 -14.86 0.28
C LEU A 128 -4.15 -15.34 -0.09
N SER A 129 -3.32 -14.48 -0.65
CA SER A 129 -1.95 -14.82 -1.04
C SER A 129 -1.10 -15.12 0.18
N VAL A 130 -1.17 -14.28 1.22
CA VAL A 130 -0.51 -14.50 2.52
C VAL A 130 -1.01 -15.79 3.18
N ALA A 131 -2.34 -16.02 3.21
CA ALA A 131 -2.91 -17.24 3.78
C ALA A 131 -2.44 -18.50 3.04
N THR A 132 -2.36 -18.45 1.72
CA THR A 132 -1.86 -19.55 0.90
C THR A 132 -0.39 -19.85 1.19
N ALA A 133 0.43 -18.81 1.30
CA ALA A 133 1.85 -18.94 1.63
C ALA A 133 2.07 -19.50 3.05
N LEU A 134 1.28 -19.06 4.04
CA LEU A 134 1.35 -19.59 5.42
C LEU A 134 1.05 -21.09 5.50
N ARG A 135 0.08 -21.57 4.73
CA ARG A 135 -0.29 -22.99 4.70
C ARG A 135 0.81 -23.91 4.15
N SER A 136 1.76 -23.37 3.41
CA SER A 136 2.89 -24.14 2.87
C SER A 136 4.13 -24.16 3.79
N LEU A 137 4.06 -23.52 4.97
CA LEU A 137 5.14 -23.52 5.93
C LEU A 137 5.18 -24.84 6.72
N GLU A 138 6.38 -25.41 6.91
CA GLU A 138 6.59 -26.68 7.63
C GLU A 138 6.33 -26.57 9.14
N ASN A 139 6.45 -25.38 9.73
CA ASN A 139 6.21 -25.12 11.15
C ASN A 139 4.73 -24.93 11.52
N GLU A 140 3.82 -25.04 10.55
CA GLU A 140 2.35 -25.04 10.70
C GLU A 140 1.81 -23.95 11.65
N PRO A 141 2.04 -22.66 11.38
CA PRO A 141 1.50 -21.59 12.21
C PRO A 141 -0.04 -21.62 12.21
N THR A 142 -0.66 -21.27 13.35
CA THR A 142 -2.11 -21.11 13.39
C THR A 142 -2.54 -19.95 12.51
N LEU A 143 -3.26 -20.27 11.44
CA LEU A 143 -3.78 -19.26 10.50
C LEU A 143 -5.17 -18.79 10.91
N LEU A 144 -5.34 -17.48 11.06
CA LEU A 144 -6.61 -16.81 11.22
C LEU A 144 -6.87 -15.90 10.01
N MET A 145 -8.11 -15.92 9.51
CA MET A 145 -8.55 -15.03 8.42
C MET A 145 -9.56 -14.01 8.96
N THR A 146 -9.40 -12.74 8.55
CA THR A 146 -10.37 -11.70 8.92
C THR A 146 -11.76 -11.96 8.36
N GLY A 147 -11.85 -12.66 7.20
CA GLY A 147 -13.10 -12.70 6.44
C GLY A 147 -13.54 -11.32 5.99
N GLY A 148 -14.79 -11.18 5.57
CA GLY A 148 -15.34 -9.90 5.11
C GLY A 148 -15.66 -9.90 3.63
N THR A 149 -15.65 -8.71 3.01
CA THR A 149 -15.92 -8.52 1.58
C THR A 149 -14.61 -8.45 0.81
N TRP A 150 -14.50 -9.23 -0.27
CA TRP A 150 -13.32 -9.18 -1.14
C TRP A 150 -13.25 -7.85 -1.89
N ASP A 151 -12.15 -7.15 -1.74
CA ASP A 151 -11.80 -5.97 -2.54
C ASP A 151 -10.74 -6.34 -3.57
N THR A 152 -11.08 -6.19 -4.86
CA THR A 152 -10.20 -6.56 -5.97
C THR A 152 -9.04 -5.61 -6.19
N ARG A 153 -9.09 -4.39 -5.63
CA ARG A 153 -8.02 -3.39 -5.77
C ARG A 153 -6.86 -3.66 -4.82
N SER A 154 -7.19 -3.94 -3.57
CA SER A 154 -6.21 -4.25 -2.52
C SER A 154 -5.90 -5.74 -2.43
N GLU A 155 -6.58 -6.59 -3.22
CA GLU A 155 -6.51 -8.05 -3.13
C GLU A 155 -6.65 -8.57 -1.71
N SER A 156 -7.60 -8.00 -0.97
CA SER A 156 -7.81 -8.26 0.46
C SER A 156 -9.28 -8.31 0.86
N PHE A 157 -9.54 -8.93 1.99
CA PHE A 157 -10.83 -8.88 2.65
C PHE A 157 -10.97 -7.60 3.47
N GLN A 158 -12.07 -6.88 3.29
CA GLN A 158 -12.36 -5.58 3.88
C GLN A 158 -13.74 -5.54 4.52
N GLY A 159 -14.03 -4.45 5.21
CA GLY A 159 -15.34 -4.09 5.72
C GLY A 159 -15.61 -4.53 7.15
N ASN A 160 -16.81 -4.23 7.61
CA ASN A 160 -17.19 -4.31 9.03
C ASN A 160 -17.03 -5.71 9.65
N ILE A 161 -17.24 -6.79 8.88
CA ILE A 161 -17.03 -8.16 9.37
C ILE A 161 -15.55 -8.38 9.69
N ALA A 162 -14.65 -7.97 8.80
CA ALA A 162 -13.20 -8.07 9.02
C ALA A 162 -12.77 -7.26 10.26
N GLU A 163 -13.28 -6.04 10.41
CA GLU A 163 -13.01 -5.19 11.58
C GLU A 163 -13.50 -5.83 12.89
N GLN A 164 -14.70 -6.42 12.91
CA GLN A 164 -15.24 -7.10 14.09
C GLN A 164 -14.42 -8.33 14.49
N VAL A 165 -13.96 -9.11 13.49
CA VAL A 165 -13.10 -10.26 13.75
C VAL A 165 -11.77 -9.80 14.36
N LEU A 166 -11.12 -8.77 13.81
CA LEU A 166 -9.89 -8.21 14.37
C LEU A 166 -10.07 -7.77 15.83
N ARG A 167 -11.15 -7.02 16.13
CA ARG A 167 -11.44 -6.54 17.50
C ARG A 167 -11.76 -7.65 18.51
N SER A 168 -11.94 -8.89 18.06
CA SER A 168 -12.14 -10.04 18.94
C SER A 168 -10.82 -10.64 19.47
N TYR A 169 -9.68 -10.08 19.05
CA TYR A 169 -8.34 -10.56 19.39
C TYR A 169 -7.41 -9.41 19.77
N ASP A 170 -6.36 -9.73 20.53
CA ASP A 170 -5.19 -8.87 20.76
C ASP A 170 -3.96 -9.49 20.08
N PHE A 171 -3.12 -8.63 19.49
CA PHE A 171 -1.92 -9.04 18.79
C PHE A 171 -0.67 -8.38 19.38
N ASP A 172 0.47 -9.08 19.28
CA ASP A 172 1.75 -8.53 19.69
C ASP A 172 2.28 -7.56 18.66
N GLN A 173 2.10 -7.87 17.35
CA GLN A 173 2.67 -7.08 16.26
C GLN A 173 1.76 -7.04 15.03
N LEU A 174 1.73 -5.87 14.38
CA LEU A 174 1.21 -5.68 13.03
C LEU A 174 2.38 -5.47 12.07
N PHE A 175 2.40 -6.22 10.96
CA PHE A 175 3.26 -5.98 9.80
C PHE A 175 2.42 -5.48 8.65
N ILE A 176 2.67 -4.24 8.22
CA ILE A 176 1.88 -3.56 7.19
C ILE A 176 2.81 -2.87 6.17
N GLY A 177 2.41 -2.86 4.91
CA GLY A 177 3.08 -2.10 3.85
C GLY A 177 2.60 -0.66 3.78
N ALA A 178 3.04 0.07 2.75
CA ALA A 178 2.49 1.37 2.39
C ALA A 178 2.68 1.63 0.89
N ASP A 179 1.77 2.39 0.28
CA ASP A 179 1.91 2.87 -1.09
C ASP A 179 2.78 4.13 -1.16
N GLY A 180 2.83 4.86 -0.07
CA GLY A 180 3.68 6.03 0.10
C GLY A 180 3.83 6.43 1.57
N ILE A 181 4.87 7.19 1.85
CA ILE A 181 5.13 7.80 3.16
C ILE A 181 5.12 9.31 3.00
N ASP A 182 4.22 9.97 3.71
CA ASP A 182 4.24 11.43 3.89
C ASP A 182 4.98 11.75 5.18
N LEU A 183 6.11 12.46 5.08
CA LEU A 183 6.99 12.77 6.22
C LEU A 183 6.29 13.56 7.34
N GLU A 184 5.19 14.25 7.04
CA GLU A 184 4.42 15.01 8.02
C GLU A 184 3.27 14.21 8.64
N ARG A 185 2.63 13.30 7.87
CA ARG A 185 1.36 12.68 8.25
C ARG A 185 1.41 11.19 8.58
N GLY A 186 2.36 10.41 7.99
CA GLY A 186 2.46 8.96 8.17
C GLY A 186 2.34 8.17 6.88
N THR A 187 1.79 6.93 6.93
CA THR A 187 1.57 6.12 5.72
C THR A 187 0.40 6.67 4.91
N THR A 188 0.55 6.58 3.59
CA THR A 188 -0.47 7.03 2.64
C THR A 188 -0.76 5.97 1.60
N THR A 189 -2.01 5.91 1.16
CA THR A 189 -2.51 4.94 0.18
C THR A 189 -3.47 5.59 -0.81
N PHE A 190 -3.64 4.96 -1.96
CA PHE A 190 -4.71 5.29 -2.90
C PHE A 190 -6.05 4.62 -2.53
N ASN A 191 -6.04 3.62 -1.67
CA ASN A 191 -7.24 2.93 -1.22
C ASN A 191 -8.08 3.85 -0.32
N GLU A 192 -9.38 3.95 -0.57
CA GLU A 192 -10.32 4.67 0.29
C GLU A 192 -10.73 3.86 1.53
N LEU A 193 -10.48 2.54 1.53
CA LEU A 193 -10.86 1.61 2.59
C LEU A 193 -9.76 1.49 3.67
N VAL A 194 -9.33 2.62 4.23
CA VAL A 194 -8.24 2.66 5.24
C VAL A 194 -8.65 2.18 6.64
N ARG A 195 -9.95 1.97 6.86
CA ARG A 195 -10.48 1.64 8.19
C ARG A 195 -9.93 0.34 8.76
N LEU A 196 -9.76 -0.68 7.91
CA LEU A 196 -9.25 -1.98 8.35
C LEU A 196 -7.81 -1.88 8.87
N SER A 197 -6.93 -1.15 8.18
CA SER A 197 -5.55 -0.91 8.61
C SER A 197 -5.49 -0.19 9.96
N GLN A 198 -6.39 0.80 10.17
CA GLN A 198 -6.51 1.49 11.46
C GLN A 198 -6.94 0.53 12.57
N VAL A 199 -7.89 -0.38 12.31
CA VAL A 199 -8.31 -1.39 13.30
C VAL A 199 -7.18 -2.39 13.57
N MET A 200 -6.42 -2.81 12.55
CA MET A 200 -5.23 -3.65 12.76
C MET A 200 -4.22 -3.00 13.71
N ALA A 201 -3.98 -1.69 13.53
CA ALA A 201 -3.11 -0.92 14.43
C ALA A 201 -3.70 -0.80 15.84
N GLU A 202 -5.02 -0.53 15.98
CA GLU A 202 -5.72 -0.43 17.28
C GLU A 202 -5.60 -1.71 18.13
N VAL A 203 -5.58 -2.89 17.51
CA VAL A 203 -5.55 -4.20 18.22
C VAL A 203 -4.14 -4.79 18.35
N SER A 204 -3.12 -4.06 17.93
CA SER A 204 -1.71 -4.47 17.97
C SER A 204 -0.90 -3.63 18.96
N ARG A 205 0.04 -4.27 19.66
CA ARG A 205 0.91 -3.60 20.64
C ARG A 205 2.09 -2.87 19.98
N GLU A 206 2.55 -3.37 18.85
CA GLU A 206 3.64 -2.80 18.07
C GLU A 206 3.25 -2.81 16.59
N VAL A 207 3.31 -1.64 15.94
CA VAL A 207 2.99 -1.44 14.54
C VAL A 207 4.27 -1.25 13.74
N ILE A 208 4.55 -2.17 12.83
CA ILE A 208 5.76 -2.24 12.02
C ILE A 208 5.39 -2.00 10.56
N VAL A 209 5.82 -0.86 10.02
CA VAL A 209 5.66 -0.52 8.61
C VAL A 209 6.88 -1.02 7.84
N MET A 210 6.65 -1.80 6.78
CA MET A 210 7.67 -2.33 5.89
C MET A 210 7.55 -1.64 4.54
N VAL A 211 8.52 -0.80 4.16
CA VAL A 211 8.44 0.02 2.96
C VAL A 211 9.79 0.24 2.31
N GLU A 212 9.87 0.15 0.98
CA GLU A 212 11.06 0.50 0.23
C GLU A 212 11.29 2.02 0.26
N SER A 213 12.55 2.46 0.37
CA SER A 213 12.92 3.88 0.51
C SER A 213 12.40 4.78 -0.61
N GLN A 214 12.22 4.24 -1.81
CA GLN A 214 11.65 4.98 -2.96
C GLN A 214 10.19 5.43 -2.76
N LYS A 215 9.49 4.83 -1.79
CA LYS A 215 8.12 5.24 -1.43
C LYS A 215 8.09 6.34 -0.36
N ILE A 216 9.23 6.69 0.22
CA ILE A 216 9.34 7.75 1.23
C ILE A 216 9.35 9.11 0.53
N GLY A 217 8.55 10.06 1.06
CA GLY A 217 8.26 11.34 0.40
C GLY A 217 7.12 11.30 -0.60
N ARG A 218 6.63 10.10 -0.97
CA ARG A 218 5.47 9.92 -1.85
C ARG A 218 4.18 10.20 -1.08
N LYS A 219 3.36 11.14 -1.58
CA LYS A 219 2.09 11.53 -0.98
C LYS A 219 0.92 10.95 -1.77
N MET A 220 0.26 9.93 -1.23
CA MET A 220 -0.97 9.40 -1.79
C MET A 220 -2.20 10.16 -1.25
N PRO A 221 -3.38 10.02 -1.89
CA PRO A 221 -4.57 10.81 -1.52
C PRO A 221 -5.03 10.63 -0.08
N ASN A 222 -4.97 9.41 0.44
CA ASN A 222 -5.54 9.05 1.74
C ASN A 222 -4.42 8.76 2.76
N VAL A 223 -4.57 9.28 3.97
CA VAL A 223 -3.73 8.88 5.11
C VAL A 223 -4.28 7.56 5.64
N GLU A 224 -3.42 6.56 5.75
CA GLU A 224 -3.78 5.24 6.24
C GLU A 224 -3.51 5.12 7.75
N LEU A 225 -2.25 5.28 8.16
CA LEU A 225 -1.84 5.37 9.56
C LEU A 225 -1.09 6.68 9.80
N THR A 226 -1.38 7.34 10.90
CA THR A 226 -0.61 8.50 11.35
C THR A 226 0.68 8.07 12.03
N TRP A 227 1.67 8.97 12.14
CA TRP A 227 2.92 8.67 12.84
C TRP A 227 2.73 8.20 14.28
N GLN A 228 1.70 8.68 14.99
CA GLN A 228 1.35 8.27 16.35
C GLN A 228 0.89 6.81 16.46
N GLN A 229 0.54 6.18 15.36
CA GLN A 229 0.10 4.79 15.29
C GLN A 229 1.21 3.84 14.82
N ILE A 230 2.42 4.36 14.55
CA ILE A 230 3.55 3.61 14.00
C ILE A 230 4.68 3.60 15.02
N ASP A 231 5.16 2.41 15.38
CA ASP A 231 6.29 2.25 16.30
C ASP A 231 7.62 2.08 15.57
N VAL A 232 7.61 1.33 14.46
CA VAL A 232 8.81 0.97 13.72
C VAL A 232 8.58 1.13 12.21
N LEU A 233 9.57 1.69 11.53
CA LEU A 233 9.65 1.70 10.08
C LEU A 233 10.90 0.94 9.63
N ILE A 234 10.70 -0.13 8.85
CA ILE A 234 11.79 -0.92 8.25
C ILE A 234 11.90 -0.54 6.78
N THR A 235 13.05 -0.08 6.36
CA THR A 235 13.31 0.37 5.00
C THR A 235 14.74 0.00 4.55
N ASP A 236 15.05 0.21 3.28
CA ASP A 236 16.40 -0.03 2.76
C ASP A 236 17.34 1.16 3.00
N ASN A 237 18.65 0.90 2.82
CA ASN A 237 19.74 1.86 3.08
C ASN A 237 19.86 3.03 2.09
N LYS A 238 18.93 3.13 1.11
CA LYS A 238 18.86 4.27 0.20
C LYS A 238 18.05 5.44 0.78
N LEU A 239 17.45 5.26 1.97
CA LEU A 239 16.81 6.35 2.70
C LEU A 239 17.82 7.48 2.99
N SER A 240 17.47 8.71 2.65
CA SER A 240 18.31 9.86 2.97
C SER A 240 18.42 10.09 4.50
N GLN A 241 19.55 10.59 4.95
CA GLN A 241 19.75 10.90 6.37
C GLN A 241 18.73 11.94 6.87
N ALA A 242 18.37 12.92 6.05
CA ALA A 242 17.39 13.95 6.39
C ALA A 242 15.98 13.35 6.60
N ASP A 243 15.54 12.44 5.71
CA ASP A 243 14.24 11.80 5.84
C ASP A 243 14.22 10.86 7.07
N LYS A 244 15.32 10.14 7.31
CA LYS A 244 15.48 9.31 8.50
C LYS A 244 15.30 10.12 9.78
N GLU A 245 15.99 11.26 9.89
CA GLU A 245 15.88 12.15 11.03
C GLU A 245 14.48 12.74 11.19
N ALA A 246 13.82 13.10 10.08
CA ALA A 246 12.45 13.59 10.08
C ALA A 246 11.46 12.55 10.61
N ILE A 247 11.61 11.27 10.22
CA ILE A 247 10.76 10.17 10.71
C ILE A 247 11.05 9.88 12.18
N MET A 248 12.32 9.81 12.58
CA MET A 248 12.71 9.60 13.98
C MET A 248 12.20 10.71 14.90
N ALA A 249 12.13 11.95 14.41
CA ALA A 249 11.55 13.08 15.14
C ALA A 249 10.04 12.92 15.44
N GLN A 250 9.34 12.04 14.70
CA GLN A 250 7.95 11.67 15.00
C GLN A 250 7.83 10.61 16.11
N GLY A 251 8.95 10.11 16.65
CA GLY A 251 8.97 9.08 17.70
C GLY A 251 9.07 7.66 17.18
N VAL A 252 9.30 7.46 15.89
CA VAL A 252 9.35 6.15 15.22
C VAL A 252 10.78 5.60 15.19
N GLU A 253 10.96 4.34 15.55
CA GLU A 253 12.23 3.62 15.34
C GLU A 253 12.42 3.37 13.84
N VAL A 254 13.58 3.77 13.27
CA VAL A 254 13.88 3.57 11.85
C VAL A 254 15.01 2.56 11.68
N ILE A 255 14.69 1.41 11.09
CA ILE A 255 15.63 0.35 10.76
C ILE A 255 15.93 0.41 9.26
N CYS A 256 17.19 0.73 8.94
CA CYS A 256 17.69 0.71 7.55
C CYS A 256 18.46 -0.57 7.32
N VAL A 257 18.08 -1.35 6.31
CA VAL A 257 18.74 -2.61 5.93
C VAL A 257 19.57 -2.45 4.66
N ASP A 258 20.72 -3.11 4.63
CA ASP A 258 21.59 -3.08 3.46
C ASP A 258 21.02 -3.96 2.36
N VAL A 259 20.86 -3.38 1.18
CA VAL A 259 20.56 -4.08 -0.07
C VAL A 259 21.87 -4.29 -0.79
N ALA A 260 22.26 -5.54 -0.95
CA ALA A 260 23.50 -5.95 -1.60
C ALA A 260 23.55 -5.52 -3.08
#